data_6cd5c70a3c2a9579f68f1e4c6ee2ba46
#
_entry.id   6cd5c70a3c2a9579f68f1e4c6ee2ba46
#
_cell.length_a   1.000
_cell.length_b   1.000
_cell.length_c   1.000
_cell.angle_alpha   90.00
_cell.angle_beta   90.00
_cell.angle_gamma   90.00
#
_symmetry.space_group_name_H-M   'P 1'
#
loop_
_entity.id
_entity.type
_entity.pdbx_description
1 polymer ?
#
loop_
_entity_poly.entity_id
_entity_poly.type
_entity_poly.pdbx_seq_one_letter_code
_entity_poly.pdbx_strand_id
1 'polypeptide(L)'
;MHDGLSRGRGLLLALVTFLLMLPETLPVPVLRPLVLERFAVGPALTSLFLSANMVGALLTAPLVGLFVDRTGRRRRLAVLALFVDAALMQGLAHPHDYPTFLLLRTFEGAAHITALTLVMSLVADAAGTHRGRALGLLGAGLTLGIACGALLGGLLGKRDPLLTLHVGSAVLLVAALGAAWLLPPDAPAAHRPGLRELLRALAAEPRMRAPLALAFVDRFTVGFFTTGFPLLAASVHGADSPRIGMLLAAFLFPFALLSYPFGRLAERWSRAQLVFWGSLLYGLGVLFVGFVPLPGLWALMPVLGITSAVMFVPTLLWLLERSPDVGRTTAMASFHAAGSLGFLVGPACCGALVHLGGDAAGGYALAFVVAGLSEIVGAWLAVGLTARR
;
A
#
# COMPACT_ATOMS: atom_id res chain seq x y z
N MET A 1 -23.30 -28.47 6.93
CA MET A 1 -22.44 -28.14 5.77
C MET A 1 -22.81 -26.73 5.37
N HIS A 2 -22.02 -25.73 5.78
CA HIS A 2 -22.28 -24.33 5.41
C HIS A 2 -21.64 -24.08 4.06
N ASP A 3 -22.48 -23.79 3.09
CA ASP A 3 -22.09 -23.32 1.76
C ASP A 3 -21.17 -22.11 1.94
N GLY A 4 -19.99 -22.20 1.32
CA GLY A 4 -19.03 -21.09 1.30
C GLY A 4 -19.69 -19.83 0.76
N LEU A 5 -19.09 -18.67 1.06
CA LEU A 5 -19.56 -17.35 0.60
C LEU A 5 -20.14 -17.41 -0.81
N SER A 6 -21.43 -17.07 -0.96
CA SER A 6 -22.07 -16.99 -2.27
C SER A 6 -21.31 -15.99 -3.16
N ARG A 7 -21.30 -16.20 -4.47
CA ARG A 7 -20.63 -15.30 -5.43
C ARG A 7 -21.07 -13.84 -5.26
N GLY A 8 -22.37 -13.61 -5.07
CA GLY A 8 -22.92 -12.26 -4.86
C GLY A 8 -22.36 -11.60 -3.60
N ARG A 9 -22.33 -12.32 -2.48
CA ARG A 9 -21.77 -11.80 -1.21
C ARG A 9 -20.27 -11.54 -1.32
N GLY A 10 -19.53 -12.39 -2.05
CA GLY A 10 -18.11 -12.17 -2.32
C GLY A 10 -17.84 -10.89 -3.11
N LEU A 11 -18.65 -10.60 -4.14
CA LEU A 11 -18.58 -9.36 -4.93
C LEU A 11 -18.91 -8.12 -4.09
N LEU A 12 -19.93 -8.20 -3.24
CA LEU A 12 -20.28 -7.09 -2.34
C LEU A 12 -19.17 -6.82 -1.31
N LEU A 13 -18.51 -7.85 -0.80
CA LEU A 13 -17.36 -7.70 0.09
C LEU A 13 -16.13 -7.14 -0.64
N ALA A 14 -15.92 -7.49 -1.90
CA ALA A 14 -14.90 -6.86 -2.73
C ALA A 14 -15.22 -5.37 -2.98
N LEU A 15 -16.49 -5.02 -3.15
CA LEU A 15 -16.92 -3.62 -3.23
C LEU A 15 -16.66 -2.88 -1.90
N VAL A 16 -16.90 -3.52 -0.75
CA VAL A 16 -16.54 -2.93 0.56
C VAL A 16 -15.04 -2.69 0.65
N THR A 17 -14.20 -3.64 0.19
CA THR A 17 -12.75 -3.47 0.17
C THR A 17 -12.31 -2.38 -0.80
N PHE A 18 -12.96 -2.28 -1.96
CA PHE A 18 -12.75 -1.19 -2.92
C PHE A 18 -13.05 0.17 -2.29
N LEU A 19 -14.21 0.32 -1.64
CA LEU A 19 -14.60 1.55 -0.96
C LEU A 19 -13.69 1.89 0.22
N LEU A 20 -13.18 0.89 0.93
CA LEU A 20 -12.22 1.08 2.02
C LEU A 20 -10.89 1.62 1.51
N MET A 21 -10.38 1.13 0.37
CA MET A 21 -9.06 1.51 -0.15
C MET A 21 -9.05 2.76 -1.02
N LEU A 22 -10.21 3.17 -1.53
CA LEU A 22 -10.32 4.37 -2.37
C LEU A 22 -9.89 5.64 -1.64
N PRO A 23 -10.29 5.90 -0.39
CA PRO A 23 -9.87 7.09 0.38
C PRO A 23 -8.37 7.17 0.67
N GLU A 24 -7.67 6.04 0.72
CA GLU A 24 -6.24 6.01 1.02
C GLU A 24 -5.40 6.80 0.00
N THR A 25 -5.83 6.81 -1.25
CA THR A 25 -5.11 7.49 -2.34
C THR A 25 -5.77 8.79 -2.83
N LEU A 26 -6.98 9.11 -2.35
CA LEU A 26 -7.63 10.39 -2.68
C LEU A 26 -6.77 11.63 -2.38
N PRO A 27 -6.08 11.74 -1.23
CA PRO A 27 -5.26 12.92 -0.92
C PRO A 27 -3.91 12.95 -1.65
N VAL A 28 -3.48 11.84 -2.27
CA VAL A 28 -2.13 11.73 -2.87
C VAL A 28 -1.88 12.73 -4.01
N PRO A 29 -2.78 12.95 -5.00
CA PRO A 29 -2.58 13.92 -6.07
C PRO A 29 -2.60 15.39 -5.60
N VAL A 30 -3.10 15.64 -4.40
CA VAL A 30 -3.26 17.00 -3.83
C VAL A 30 -2.32 17.27 -2.66
N LEU A 31 -1.30 16.44 -2.45
CA LEU A 31 -0.36 16.58 -1.33
C LEU A 31 0.24 17.98 -1.22
N ARG A 32 0.54 18.62 -2.36
CA ARG A 32 1.10 19.98 -2.36
C ARG A 32 0.12 20.99 -1.74
N PRO A 33 -1.08 21.24 -2.29
CA PRO A 33 -2.02 22.20 -1.69
C PRO A 33 -2.58 21.73 -0.34
N LEU A 34 -2.74 20.42 -0.13
CA LEU A 34 -3.33 19.87 1.09
C LEU A 34 -2.40 19.95 2.30
N VAL A 35 -1.10 19.78 2.10
CA VAL A 35 -0.12 19.71 3.20
C VAL A 35 0.92 20.82 3.08
N LEU A 36 1.70 20.85 2.00
CA LEU A 36 2.81 21.78 1.84
C LEU A 36 2.36 23.24 1.92
N GLU A 37 1.36 23.62 1.14
CA GLU A 37 0.86 25.01 1.09
C GLU A 37 -0.03 25.35 2.28
N ARG A 38 -0.91 24.42 2.70
CA ARG A 38 -1.82 24.63 3.83
C ARG A 38 -1.11 24.91 5.15
N PHE A 39 0.00 24.21 5.40
CA PHE A 39 0.77 24.35 6.65
C PHE A 39 2.08 25.12 6.47
N ALA A 40 2.37 25.63 5.26
CA ALA A 40 3.63 26.31 4.93
C ALA A 40 4.88 25.50 5.33
N VAL A 41 4.85 24.18 5.10
CA VAL A 41 5.94 23.25 5.42
C VAL A 41 6.71 22.84 4.17
N GLY A 42 7.96 22.41 4.33
CA GLY A 42 8.77 21.90 3.22
C GLY A 42 8.41 20.46 2.81
N PRO A 43 8.99 19.98 1.68
CA PRO A 43 8.74 18.63 1.15
C PRO A 43 9.05 17.51 2.15
N ALA A 44 10.11 17.68 2.98
CA ALA A 44 10.49 16.73 4.01
C ALA A 44 9.37 16.53 5.04
N LEU A 45 8.76 17.59 5.54
CA LEU A 45 7.63 17.50 6.46
C LEU A 45 6.38 17.00 5.72
N THR A 46 6.12 17.47 4.49
CA THR A 46 4.98 16.99 3.70
C THR A 46 4.99 15.47 3.54
N SER A 47 6.16 14.85 3.38
CA SER A 47 6.29 13.40 3.25
C SER A 47 5.90 12.63 4.51
N LEU A 48 5.99 13.25 5.69
CA LEU A 48 5.59 12.64 6.95
C LEU A 48 4.08 12.35 7.02
N PHE A 49 3.26 13.00 6.20
CA PHE A 49 1.83 12.70 6.11
C PHE A 49 1.55 11.22 5.80
N LEU A 50 2.32 10.62 4.88
CA LEU A 50 2.19 9.21 4.55
C LEU A 50 2.90 8.30 5.55
N SER A 51 4.08 8.70 6.03
CA SER A 51 4.79 7.97 7.09
C SER A 51 3.98 7.90 8.40
N ALA A 52 3.28 8.97 8.77
CA ALA A 52 2.44 9.02 9.97
C ALA A 52 1.33 7.97 9.95
N ASN A 53 0.66 7.80 8.80
CA ASN A 53 -0.32 6.75 8.60
C ASN A 53 0.29 5.36 8.87
N MET A 54 1.48 5.08 8.34
CA MET A 54 2.15 3.79 8.53
C MET A 54 2.66 3.57 9.97
N VAL A 55 3.04 4.63 10.68
CA VAL A 55 3.36 4.54 12.12
C VAL A 55 2.14 4.04 12.90
N GLY A 56 0.98 4.63 12.66
CA GLY A 56 -0.27 4.19 13.28
C GLY A 56 -0.59 2.73 12.98
N ALA A 57 -0.48 2.34 11.71
CA ALA A 57 -0.69 0.97 11.27
C ALA A 57 0.23 -0.03 11.98
N LEU A 58 1.52 0.27 12.06
CA LEU A 58 2.53 -0.62 12.65
C LEU A 58 2.36 -0.78 14.17
N LEU A 59 2.08 0.31 14.87
CA LEU A 59 1.89 0.30 16.33
C LEU A 59 0.59 -0.43 16.73
N THR A 60 -0.43 -0.36 15.89
CA THR A 60 -1.75 -0.92 16.22
C THR A 60 -1.86 -2.42 15.90
N ALA A 61 -1.12 -2.92 14.92
CA ALA A 61 -1.20 -4.32 14.51
C ALA A 61 -1.07 -5.35 15.67
N PRO A 62 -0.09 -5.27 16.60
CA PRO A 62 0.02 -6.18 17.72
C PRO A 62 -1.12 -6.01 18.75
N LEU A 63 -1.61 -4.78 18.95
CA LEU A 63 -2.68 -4.47 19.89
C LEU A 63 -4.02 -5.06 19.43
N VAL A 64 -4.30 -4.97 18.13
CA VAL A 64 -5.48 -5.57 17.50
C VAL A 64 -5.45 -7.09 17.65
N GLY A 65 -4.29 -7.73 17.43
CA GLY A 65 -4.13 -9.17 17.66
C GLY A 65 -4.51 -9.56 19.07
N LEU A 66 -3.92 -8.91 20.09
CA LEU A 66 -4.20 -9.16 21.50
C LEU A 66 -5.67 -8.93 21.87
N PHE A 67 -6.28 -7.86 21.36
CA PHE A 67 -7.70 -7.58 21.61
C PHE A 67 -8.62 -8.64 21.02
N VAL A 68 -8.35 -9.04 19.79
CA VAL A 68 -9.12 -10.07 19.08
C VAL A 68 -9.00 -11.42 19.76
N ASP A 69 -7.78 -11.81 20.16
CA ASP A 69 -7.54 -13.09 20.85
C ASP A 69 -8.27 -13.18 22.20
N ARG A 70 -8.40 -12.05 22.91
CA ARG A 70 -9.11 -11.98 24.19
C ARG A 70 -10.62 -11.92 24.05
N THR A 71 -11.14 -11.22 23.05
CA THR A 71 -12.56 -10.89 22.95
C THR A 71 -13.33 -11.70 21.91
N GLY A 72 -12.65 -12.24 20.90
CA GLY A 72 -13.25 -12.91 19.74
C GLY A 72 -14.10 -11.98 18.84
N ARG A 73 -14.21 -10.69 19.15
CA ARG A 73 -15.16 -9.74 18.52
C ARG A 73 -14.59 -9.04 17.30
N ARG A 74 -14.09 -9.79 16.32
CA ARG A 74 -13.44 -9.25 15.10
C ARG A 74 -14.35 -8.39 14.24
N ARG A 75 -15.59 -8.85 14.00
CA ARG A 75 -16.58 -8.12 13.17
C ARG A 75 -16.93 -6.76 13.77
N ARG A 76 -17.21 -6.71 15.06
CA ARG A 76 -17.54 -5.46 15.74
C ARG A 76 -16.37 -4.49 15.72
N LEU A 77 -15.16 -4.98 15.94
CA LEU A 77 -13.94 -4.16 15.88
C LEU A 77 -13.67 -3.64 14.46
N ALA A 78 -13.88 -4.46 13.43
CA ALA A 78 -13.72 -4.04 12.03
C ALA A 78 -14.68 -2.90 11.66
N VAL A 79 -15.96 -3.05 12.02
CA VAL A 79 -16.99 -2.02 11.76
C VAL A 79 -16.70 -0.74 12.56
N LEU A 80 -16.34 -0.87 13.85
CA LEU A 80 -15.98 0.29 14.67
C LEU A 80 -14.75 1.01 14.10
N ALA A 81 -13.73 0.27 13.68
CA ALA A 81 -12.53 0.83 13.09
C ALA A 81 -12.84 1.62 11.81
N LEU A 82 -13.77 1.14 10.96
CA LEU A 82 -14.22 1.88 9.77
C LEU A 82 -14.95 3.19 10.12
N PHE A 83 -15.81 3.20 11.16
CA PHE A 83 -16.44 4.43 11.62
C PHE A 83 -15.43 5.41 12.21
N VAL A 84 -14.46 4.93 12.97
CA VAL A 84 -13.36 5.75 13.52
C VAL A 84 -12.49 6.30 12.41
N ASP A 85 -12.15 5.49 11.40
CA ASP A 85 -11.40 5.88 10.22
C ASP A 85 -12.13 7.03 9.47
N ALA A 86 -13.43 6.88 9.21
CA ALA A 86 -14.25 7.90 8.58
C ALA A 86 -14.27 9.21 9.41
N ALA A 87 -14.41 9.11 10.73
CA ALA A 87 -14.44 10.28 11.60
C ALA A 87 -13.08 11.00 11.64
N LEU A 88 -11.96 10.24 11.68
CA LEU A 88 -10.62 10.80 11.67
C LEU A 88 -10.28 11.43 10.30
N MET A 89 -10.67 10.79 9.19
CA MET A 89 -10.56 11.36 7.85
C MET A 89 -11.32 12.69 7.73
N GLN A 90 -12.53 12.77 8.30
CA GLN A 90 -13.29 14.01 8.39
C GLN A 90 -12.59 15.03 9.29
N GLY A 91 -12.00 14.58 10.41
CA GLY A 91 -11.22 15.41 11.31
C GLY A 91 -10.05 16.11 10.63
N LEU A 92 -9.34 15.43 9.72
CA LEU A 92 -8.23 15.99 8.95
C LEU A 92 -8.64 17.19 8.06
N ALA A 93 -9.91 17.29 7.68
CA ALA A 93 -10.41 18.39 6.86
C ALA A 93 -10.57 19.71 7.66
N HIS A 94 -10.70 19.63 8.97
CA HIS A 94 -10.84 20.83 9.81
C HIS A 94 -9.50 21.57 10.00
N PRO A 95 -9.53 22.87 10.38
CA PRO A 95 -8.31 23.61 10.65
C PRO A 95 -7.61 23.11 11.92
N HIS A 96 -6.35 22.72 11.76
CA HIS A 96 -5.46 22.27 12.82
C HIS A 96 -4.06 22.87 12.62
N ASP A 97 -3.23 22.79 13.63
CA ASP A 97 -1.79 22.93 13.44
C ASP A 97 -1.21 21.62 12.81
N TYR A 98 -0.04 21.74 12.25
CA TYR A 98 0.59 20.60 11.55
C TYR A 98 0.86 19.38 12.46
N PRO A 99 1.35 19.51 13.71
CA PRO A 99 1.52 18.38 14.63
C PRO A 99 0.20 17.64 14.92
N THR A 100 -0.88 18.38 15.18
CA THR A 100 -2.22 17.78 15.40
C THR A 100 -2.73 17.07 14.15
N PHE A 101 -2.51 17.65 12.98
CA PHE A 101 -2.84 17.01 11.71
C PHE A 101 -2.10 15.67 11.50
N LEU A 102 -0.79 15.60 11.80
CA LEU A 102 -0.02 14.35 11.75
C LEU A 102 -0.47 13.34 12.79
N LEU A 103 -0.84 13.80 13.99
CA LEU A 103 -1.37 12.92 15.03
C LEU A 103 -2.70 12.29 14.60
N LEU A 104 -3.62 13.08 14.04
CA LEU A 104 -4.87 12.59 13.48
C LEU A 104 -4.61 11.57 12.35
N ARG A 105 -3.65 11.85 11.47
CA ARG A 105 -3.26 10.94 10.39
C ARG A 105 -2.68 9.63 10.92
N THR A 106 -1.95 9.67 12.04
CA THR A 106 -1.43 8.46 12.71
C THR A 106 -2.57 7.58 13.23
N PHE A 107 -3.55 8.18 13.91
CA PHE A 107 -4.71 7.42 14.41
C PHE A 107 -5.61 6.91 13.29
N GLU A 108 -5.75 7.68 12.22
CA GLU A 108 -6.51 7.27 11.03
C GLU A 108 -5.84 6.04 10.39
N GLY A 109 -4.52 6.04 10.19
CA GLY A 109 -3.79 4.88 9.70
C GLY A 109 -3.93 3.63 10.61
N ALA A 110 -3.96 3.83 11.93
CA ALA A 110 -4.24 2.78 12.90
C ALA A 110 -5.64 2.18 12.70
N ALA A 111 -6.66 3.01 12.54
CA ALA A 111 -8.03 2.58 12.30
C ALA A 111 -8.18 1.90 10.94
N HIS A 112 -7.60 2.48 9.90
CA HIS A 112 -7.63 1.97 8.53
C HIS A 112 -7.06 0.55 8.41
N ILE A 113 -5.82 0.33 8.88
CA ILE A 113 -5.18 -0.99 8.79
C ILE A 113 -5.88 -2.02 9.68
N THR A 114 -6.45 -1.60 10.82
CA THR A 114 -7.27 -2.45 11.68
C THR A 114 -8.49 -2.95 10.91
N ALA A 115 -9.24 -2.04 10.27
CA ALA A 115 -10.40 -2.37 9.46
C ALA A 115 -10.03 -3.33 8.33
N LEU A 116 -9.04 -2.97 7.50
CA LEU A 116 -8.61 -3.77 6.36
C LEU A 116 -8.20 -5.19 6.78
N THR A 117 -7.35 -5.30 7.80
CA THR A 117 -6.84 -6.58 8.28
C THR A 117 -7.96 -7.49 8.79
N LEU A 118 -8.92 -6.93 9.53
CA LEU A 118 -10.03 -7.69 10.08
C LEU A 118 -11.05 -8.08 9.01
N VAL A 119 -11.36 -7.19 8.07
CA VAL A 119 -12.23 -7.50 6.91
C VAL A 119 -11.65 -8.67 6.11
N MET A 120 -10.37 -8.59 5.71
CA MET A 120 -9.71 -9.66 4.96
C MET A 120 -9.69 -10.99 5.73
N SER A 121 -9.42 -10.93 7.04
CA SER A 121 -9.39 -12.11 7.89
C SER A 121 -10.75 -12.79 8.03
N LEU A 122 -11.81 -12.02 8.29
CA LEU A 122 -13.17 -12.55 8.44
C LEU A 122 -13.66 -13.22 7.15
N VAL A 123 -13.36 -12.60 6.01
CA VAL A 123 -13.73 -13.14 4.70
C VAL A 123 -12.93 -14.40 4.36
N ALA A 124 -11.63 -14.41 4.67
CA ALA A 124 -10.79 -15.59 4.45
C ALA A 124 -11.27 -16.80 5.28
N ASP A 125 -11.65 -16.58 6.54
CA ASP A 125 -12.14 -17.63 7.41
C ASP A 125 -13.53 -18.16 6.98
N ALA A 126 -14.43 -17.27 6.56
CA ALA A 126 -15.74 -17.64 6.07
C ALA A 126 -15.72 -18.37 4.70
N ALA A 127 -14.68 -18.14 3.90
CA ALA A 127 -14.52 -18.79 2.61
C ALA A 127 -14.02 -20.25 2.69
N GLY A 128 -13.52 -20.70 3.84
CA GLY A 128 -13.09 -22.07 4.07
C GLY A 128 -12.07 -22.56 3.03
N THR A 129 -12.42 -23.59 2.26
CA THR A 129 -11.57 -24.16 1.19
C THR A 129 -11.38 -23.22 0.00
N HIS A 130 -12.25 -22.22 -0.21
CA HIS A 130 -12.20 -21.25 -1.30
C HIS A 130 -11.47 -19.94 -0.92
N ARG A 131 -10.66 -19.94 0.13
CA ARG A 131 -9.93 -18.76 0.64
C ARG A 131 -9.15 -18.01 -0.45
N GLY A 132 -8.45 -18.74 -1.31
CA GLY A 132 -7.65 -18.13 -2.38
C GLY A 132 -8.50 -17.30 -3.34
N ARG A 133 -9.67 -17.80 -3.73
CA ARG A 133 -10.62 -17.09 -4.61
C ARG A 133 -11.21 -15.86 -3.92
N ALA A 134 -11.60 -16.00 -2.65
CA ALA A 134 -12.18 -14.90 -1.89
C ALA A 134 -11.15 -13.77 -1.68
N LEU A 135 -9.93 -14.10 -1.25
CA LEU A 135 -8.84 -13.13 -1.08
C LEU A 135 -8.41 -12.49 -2.41
N GLY A 136 -8.41 -13.26 -3.50
CA GLY A 136 -8.14 -12.71 -4.84
C GLY A 136 -9.18 -11.67 -5.27
N LEU A 137 -10.45 -11.90 -4.97
CA LEU A 137 -11.53 -10.96 -5.25
C LEU A 137 -11.43 -9.69 -4.39
N LEU A 138 -11.12 -9.83 -3.09
CA LEU A 138 -10.85 -8.70 -2.22
C LEU A 138 -9.60 -7.91 -2.67
N GLY A 139 -8.55 -8.62 -3.06
CA GLY A 139 -7.33 -8.02 -3.60
C GLY A 139 -7.58 -7.19 -4.86
N ALA A 140 -8.45 -7.68 -5.75
CA ALA A 140 -8.89 -6.91 -6.92
C ALA A 140 -9.66 -5.64 -6.51
N GLY A 141 -10.57 -5.75 -5.53
CA GLY A 141 -11.26 -4.59 -4.97
C GLY A 141 -10.27 -3.57 -4.39
N LEU A 142 -9.30 -4.04 -3.60
CA LEU A 142 -8.24 -3.23 -3.00
C LEU A 142 -7.45 -2.45 -4.07
N THR A 143 -6.89 -3.14 -5.07
CA THR A 143 -6.03 -2.51 -6.08
C THR A 143 -6.79 -1.54 -6.98
N LEU A 144 -8.05 -1.88 -7.34
CA LEU A 144 -8.91 -0.97 -8.08
C LEU A 144 -9.32 0.24 -7.25
N GLY A 145 -9.57 0.07 -5.95
CA GLY A 145 -9.86 1.18 -5.02
C GLY A 145 -8.71 2.18 -5.00
N ILE A 146 -7.47 1.71 -4.85
CA ILE A 146 -6.26 2.53 -4.89
C ILE A 146 -6.15 3.29 -6.23
N ALA A 147 -6.33 2.61 -7.36
CA ALA A 147 -6.22 3.22 -8.68
C ALA A 147 -7.30 4.29 -8.94
N CYS A 148 -8.56 3.97 -8.61
CA CYS A 148 -9.67 4.90 -8.74
C CYS A 148 -9.55 6.07 -7.76
N GLY A 149 -9.05 5.83 -6.54
CA GLY A 149 -8.83 6.87 -5.53
C GLY A 149 -7.85 7.94 -6.01
N ALA A 150 -6.71 7.54 -6.60
CA ALA A 150 -5.76 8.48 -7.17
C ALA A 150 -6.37 9.32 -8.30
N LEU A 151 -7.13 8.70 -9.21
CA LEU A 151 -7.80 9.41 -10.30
C LEU A 151 -8.85 10.41 -9.78
N LEU A 152 -9.74 9.93 -8.92
CA LEU A 152 -10.81 10.76 -8.34
C LEU A 152 -10.25 11.86 -7.46
N GLY A 153 -9.19 11.58 -6.70
CA GLY A 153 -8.51 12.57 -5.86
C GLY A 153 -7.97 13.74 -6.67
N GLY A 154 -7.37 13.45 -7.83
CA GLY A 154 -6.94 14.49 -8.76
C GLY A 154 -8.09 15.36 -9.29
N LEU A 155 -9.21 14.72 -9.67
CA LEU A 155 -10.38 15.43 -10.20
C LEU A 155 -11.09 16.28 -9.13
N LEU A 156 -11.28 15.74 -7.93
CA LEU A 156 -11.89 16.45 -6.79
C LEU A 156 -11.00 17.61 -6.34
N GLY A 157 -9.70 17.36 -6.24
CA GLY A 157 -8.72 18.32 -5.78
C GLY A 157 -8.52 19.53 -6.70
N LYS A 158 -9.01 19.47 -7.94
CA LYS A 158 -9.07 20.64 -8.84
C LYS A 158 -10.00 21.73 -8.30
N ARG A 159 -11.08 21.35 -7.59
CA ARG A 159 -12.03 22.27 -7.02
C ARG A 159 -11.57 22.75 -5.65
N ASP A 160 -11.30 21.81 -4.76
CA ASP A 160 -10.84 22.05 -3.42
C ASP A 160 -10.07 20.82 -2.92
N PRO A 161 -8.81 20.94 -2.45
CA PRO A 161 -8.05 19.83 -1.88
C PRO A 161 -8.76 19.15 -0.72
N LEU A 162 -9.53 19.87 0.09
CA LEU A 162 -10.26 19.33 1.24
C LEU A 162 -11.43 18.41 0.83
N LEU A 163 -11.97 18.57 -0.39
CA LEU A 163 -12.98 17.65 -0.91
C LEU A 163 -12.49 16.20 -0.93
N THR A 164 -11.18 15.96 -1.10
CA THR A 164 -10.62 14.61 -1.07
C THR A 164 -10.82 13.95 0.30
N LEU A 165 -10.72 14.72 1.39
CA LEU A 165 -10.93 14.25 2.75
C LEU A 165 -12.42 14.07 3.06
N HIS A 166 -13.27 15.04 2.68
CA HIS A 166 -14.71 14.95 2.88
C HIS A 166 -15.34 13.77 2.13
N VAL A 167 -14.99 13.61 0.85
CA VAL A 167 -15.45 12.49 0.04
C VAL A 167 -14.86 11.17 0.56
N GLY A 168 -13.59 11.16 0.96
CA GLY A 168 -12.96 10.00 1.59
C GLY A 168 -13.70 9.54 2.84
N SER A 169 -14.05 10.46 3.74
CA SER A 169 -14.85 10.18 4.93
C SER A 169 -16.23 9.62 4.57
N ALA A 170 -16.92 10.23 3.62
CA ALA A 170 -18.25 9.75 3.18
C ALA A 170 -18.19 8.34 2.59
N VAL A 171 -17.16 8.03 1.79
CA VAL A 171 -16.94 6.70 1.21
C VAL A 171 -16.64 5.68 2.31
N LEU A 172 -15.83 6.03 3.32
CA LEU A 172 -15.58 5.17 4.47
C LEU A 172 -16.83 4.91 5.29
N LEU A 173 -17.72 5.88 5.46
CA LEU A 173 -19.02 5.67 6.11
C LEU A 173 -19.87 4.65 5.32
N VAL A 174 -19.92 4.76 3.99
CA VAL A 174 -20.63 3.79 3.15
C VAL A 174 -19.98 2.41 3.28
N ALA A 175 -18.66 2.32 3.29
CA ALA A 175 -17.94 1.08 3.52
C ALA A 175 -18.23 0.49 4.92
N ALA A 176 -18.31 1.32 5.97
CA ALA A 176 -18.65 0.91 7.33
C ALA A 176 -20.06 0.32 7.42
N LEU A 177 -21.04 0.99 6.80
CA LEU A 177 -22.41 0.49 6.72
C LEU A 177 -22.48 -0.82 5.93
N GLY A 178 -21.83 -0.89 4.78
CA GLY A 178 -21.72 -2.12 3.98
C GLY A 178 -21.07 -3.27 4.77
N ALA A 179 -19.97 -2.99 5.48
CA ALA A 179 -19.30 -3.96 6.33
C ALA A 179 -20.19 -4.46 7.48
N ALA A 180 -20.94 -3.55 8.11
CA ALA A 180 -21.88 -3.91 9.18
C ALA A 180 -22.94 -4.90 8.73
N TRP A 181 -23.36 -4.86 7.46
CA TRP A 181 -24.37 -5.76 6.90
C TRP A 181 -23.78 -7.04 6.30
N LEU A 182 -22.64 -6.93 5.62
CA LEU A 182 -22.11 -7.97 4.76
C LEU A 182 -21.04 -8.84 5.42
N LEU A 183 -20.32 -8.32 6.43
CA LEU A 183 -19.27 -9.11 7.07
C LEU A 183 -19.82 -10.36 7.74
N PRO A 184 -19.16 -11.51 7.57
CA PRO A 184 -19.56 -12.74 8.22
C PRO A 184 -19.49 -12.60 9.76
N PRO A 185 -20.25 -13.43 10.50
CA PRO A 185 -20.16 -13.46 11.96
C PRO A 185 -18.76 -13.88 12.40
N ASP A 186 -18.44 -13.58 13.66
CA ASP A 186 -17.19 -14.00 14.26
C ASP A 186 -17.05 -15.53 14.25
N ALA A 187 -15.93 -16.01 13.74
CA ALA A 187 -15.51 -17.40 13.81
C ALA A 187 -14.31 -17.52 14.76
N PRO A 188 -14.04 -18.71 15.34
CA PRO A 188 -12.85 -18.92 16.12
C PRO A 188 -11.60 -18.41 15.39
N ALA A 189 -10.76 -17.66 16.09
CA ALA A 189 -9.58 -17.06 15.47
C ALA A 189 -8.60 -18.15 15.05
N ALA A 190 -8.19 -18.16 13.79
CA ALA A 190 -6.98 -18.88 13.40
C ALA A 190 -5.79 -18.20 14.09
N HIS A 191 -4.85 -19.01 14.60
CA HIS A 191 -3.64 -18.49 15.23
C HIS A 191 -2.92 -17.49 14.30
N ARG A 192 -2.64 -16.29 14.81
CA ARG A 192 -1.85 -15.28 14.12
C ARG A 192 -0.47 -15.22 14.75
N PRO A 193 0.60 -15.35 13.96
CA PRO A 193 1.94 -15.29 14.49
C PRO A 193 2.21 -13.93 15.14
N GLY A 194 2.67 -13.93 16.37
CA GLY A 194 3.12 -12.74 17.06
C GLY A 194 4.49 -12.27 16.54
N LEU A 195 4.89 -11.03 16.89
CA LEU A 195 6.19 -10.48 16.47
C LEU A 195 7.36 -11.41 16.80
N ARG A 196 7.36 -12.04 17.97
CA ARG A 196 8.40 -13.00 18.36
C ARG A 196 8.44 -14.23 17.44
N GLU A 197 7.30 -14.72 17.00
CA GLU A 197 7.22 -15.84 16.04
C GLU A 197 7.73 -15.42 14.66
N LEU A 198 7.36 -14.22 14.20
CA LEU A 198 7.87 -13.66 12.94
C LEU A 198 9.40 -13.54 12.97
N LEU A 199 9.96 -12.99 14.05
CA LEU A 199 11.41 -12.84 14.20
C LEU A 199 12.12 -14.19 14.31
N ARG A 200 11.55 -15.16 15.02
CA ARG A 200 12.09 -16.53 15.09
C ARG A 200 12.04 -17.21 13.72
N ALA A 201 10.93 -17.11 13.00
CA ALA A 201 10.80 -17.66 11.66
C ALA A 201 11.84 -17.07 10.69
N LEU A 202 12.05 -15.75 10.75
CA LEU A 202 13.06 -15.06 9.95
C LEU A 202 14.50 -15.50 10.30
N ALA A 203 14.77 -15.76 11.57
CA ALA A 203 16.06 -16.26 12.03
C ALA A 203 16.28 -17.72 11.64
N ALA A 204 15.24 -18.56 11.78
CA ALA A 204 15.29 -20.00 11.52
C ALA A 204 15.37 -20.36 10.02
N GLU A 205 14.80 -19.51 9.13
CA GLU A 205 14.75 -19.77 7.69
C GLU A 205 15.42 -18.65 6.88
N PRO A 206 16.76 -18.71 6.72
CA PRO A 206 17.52 -17.70 5.97
C PRO A 206 17.10 -17.55 4.51
N ARG A 207 16.44 -18.56 3.93
CA ARG A 207 15.96 -18.52 2.53
C ARG A 207 14.84 -17.50 2.32
N MET A 208 14.14 -17.09 3.38
CA MET A 208 13.11 -16.03 3.34
C MET A 208 13.70 -14.63 3.19
N ARG A 209 14.98 -14.42 3.55
CA ARG A 209 15.58 -13.07 3.62
C ARG A 209 15.57 -12.35 2.28
N ALA A 210 15.87 -13.04 1.17
CA ALA A 210 15.89 -12.44 -0.16
C ALA A 210 14.52 -11.92 -0.60
N PRO A 211 13.43 -12.73 -0.63
CA PRO A 211 12.10 -12.21 -1.00
C PRO A 211 11.54 -11.20 0.02
N LEU A 212 11.89 -11.27 1.31
CA LEU A 212 11.48 -10.27 2.30
C LEU A 212 12.21 -8.93 2.11
N ALA A 213 13.50 -8.97 1.80
CA ALA A 213 14.26 -7.75 1.47
C ALA A 213 13.67 -7.06 0.24
N LEU A 214 13.29 -7.82 -0.79
CA LEU A 214 12.62 -7.26 -1.97
C LEU A 214 11.22 -6.75 -1.67
N ALA A 215 10.45 -7.42 -0.80
CA ALA A 215 9.17 -6.89 -0.34
C ALA A 215 9.31 -5.55 0.39
N PHE A 216 10.39 -5.39 1.17
CA PHE A 216 10.73 -4.11 1.80
C PHE A 216 11.10 -3.06 0.75
N VAL A 217 12.03 -3.38 -0.16
CA VAL A 217 12.56 -2.42 -1.16
C VAL A 217 11.46 -1.98 -2.13
N ASP A 218 10.62 -2.90 -2.61
CA ASP A 218 9.47 -2.58 -3.46
C ASP A 218 8.54 -1.55 -2.78
N ARG A 219 8.19 -1.78 -1.51
CA ARG A 219 7.32 -0.85 -0.77
C ARG A 219 8.02 0.45 -0.39
N PHE A 220 9.31 0.41 -0.13
CA PHE A 220 10.14 1.59 0.05
C PHE A 220 10.11 2.47 -1.20
N THR A 221 10.29 1.89 -2.37
CA THR A 221 10.25 2.59 -3.67
C THR A 221 8.85 3.13 -3.97
N VAL A 222 7.80 2.36 -3.67
CA VAL A 222 6.41 2.86 -3.77
C VAL A 222 6.17 4.06 -2.85
N GLY A 223 6.80 4.11 -1.68
CA GLY A 223 6.78 5.28 -0.78
C GLY A 223 7.32 6.55 -1.44
N PHE A 224 8.37 6.46 -2.27
CA PHE A 224 8.84 7.58 -3.07
C PHE A 224 7.81 8.03 -4.10
N PHE A 225 7.12 7.09 -4.74
CA PHE A 225 6.07 7.42 -5.70
C PHE A 225 4.88 8.11 -5.06
N THR A 226 4.40 7.60 -3.95
CA THR A 226 3.21 8.16 -3.30
C THR A 226 3.43 9.56 -2.72
N THR A 227 4.68 9.93 -2.45
CA THR A 227 5.06 11.24 -1.90
C THR A 227 5.79 12.10 -2.93
N GLY A 228 6.91 11.61 -3.45
CA GLY A 228 7.82 12.37 -4.30
C GLY A 228 7.22 12.69 -5.66
N PHE A 229 6.50 11.73 -6.28
CA PHE A 229 5.96 11.92 -7.61
C PHE A 229 4.88 13.02 -7.69
N PRO A 230 3.86 13.08 -6.82
CA PRO A 230 2.89 14.18 -6.83
C PRO A 230 3.55 15.54 -6.60
N LEU A 231 4.53 15.61 -5.69
CA LEU A 231 5.26 16.84 -5.40
C LEU A 231 6.16 17.24 -6.57
N LEU A 232 6.90 16.32 -7.19
CA LEU A 232 7.67 16.56 -8.41
C LEU A 232 6.78 17.11 -9.53
N ALA A 233 5.67 16.42 -9.81
CA ALA A 233 4.76 16.79 -10.89
C ALA A 233 4.15 18.18 -10.66
N ALA A 234 3.76 18.49 -9.42
CA ALA A 234 3.19 19.79 -9.07
C ALA A 234 4.25 20.90 -9.01
N SER A 235 5.39 20.67 -8.34
CA SER A 235 6.36 21.72 -8.02
C SER A 235 7.34 22.01 -9.16
N VAL A 236 7.74 20.96 -9.90
CA VAL A 236 8.74 21.09 -10.98
C VAL A 236 8.08 21.19 -12.35
N HIS A 237 7.05 20.37 -12.60
CA HIS A 237 6.40 20.34 -13.91
C HIS A 237 5.13 21.21 -13.99
N GLY A 238 4.70 21.84 -12.90
CA GLY A 238 3.49 22.66 -12.86
C GLY A 238 2.20 21.91 -13.20
N ALA A 239 2.20 20.58 -12.98
CA ALA A 239 1.03 19.75 -13.23
C ALA A 239 -0.08 20.05 -12.21
N ASP A 240 -1.31 20.21 -12.70
CA ASP A 240 -2.50 20.32 -11.87
C ASP A 240 -2.90 18.95 -11.27
N SER A 241 -3.70 18.97 -10.23
CA SER A 241 -4.13 17.76 -9.52
C SER A 241 -4.78 16.71 -10.43
N PRO A 242 -5.64 17.05 -11.42
CA PRO A 242 -6.16 16.08 -12.37
C PRO A 242 -5.08 15.35 -13.19
N ARG A 243 -4.06 16.07 -13.68
CA ARG A 243 -2.95 15.46 -14.41
C ARG A 243 -2.14 14.53 -13.54
N ILE A 244 -1.89 14.92 -12.30
CA ILE A 244 -1.20 14.07 -11.31
C ILE A 244 -2.02 12.80 -11.04
N GLY A 245 -3.32 12.93 -10.80
CA GLY A 245 -4.22 11.79 -10.59
C GLY A 245 -4.28 10.84 -11.78
N MET A 246 -4.35 11.38 -13.01
CA MET A 246 -4.32 10.58 -14.24
C MET A 246 -2.98 9.86 -14.45
N LEU A 247 -1.84 10.50 -14.17
CA LEU A 247 -0.52 9.88 -14.26
C LEU A 247 -0.36 8.75 -13.23
N LEU A 248 -0.83 8.95 -11.99
CA LEU A 248 -0.87 7.88 -10.99
C LEU A 248 -1.79 6.74 -11.42
N ALA A 249 -2.95 7.05 -11.99
CA ALA A 249 -3.84 6.03 -12.53
C ALA A 249 -3.22 5.28 -13.71
N ALA A 250 -2.45 5.96 -14.58
CA ALA A 250 -1.72 5.34 -15.68
C ALA A 250 -0.66 4.33 -15.20
N PHE A 251 -0.12 4.49 -13.98
CA PHE A 251 0.71 3.50 -13.31
C PHE A 251 -0.15 2.39 -12.65
N LEU A 252 -1.14 2.78 -11.85
CA LEU A 252 -1.88 1.87 -10.98
C LEU A 252 -2.83 0.92 -11.72
N PHE A 253 -3.46 1.35 -12.83
CA PHE A 253 -4.35 0.47 -13.59
C PHE A 253 -3.60 -0.69 -14.27
N PRO A 254 -2.50 -0.49 -15.02
CA PRO A 254 -1.71 -1.61 -15.54
C PRO A 254 -1.20 -2.52 -14.44
N PHE A 255 -0.74 -1.97 -13.30
CA PHE A 255 -0.34 -2.76 -12.14
C PHE A 255 -1.47 -3.66 -11.65
N ALA A 256 -2.66 -3.11 -11.42
CA ALA A 256 -3.81 -3.85 -10.91
C ALA A 256 -4.29 -4.93 -11.89
N LEU A 257 -4.44 -4.58 -13.18
CA LEU A 257 -4.96 -5.48 -14.20
C LEU A 257 -3.99 -6.63 -14.55
N LEU A 258 -2.69 -6.35 -14.55
CA LEU A 258 -1.67 -7.31 -14.96
C LEU A 258 -1.11 -8.15 -13.79
N SER A 259 -1.39 -7.79 -12.54
CA SER A 259 -0.96 -8.58 -11.37
C SER A 259 -1.49 -10.02 -11.43
N TYR A 260 -2.73 -10.25 -11.90
CA TYR A 260 -3.29 -11.59 -12.06
C TYR A 260 -2.63 -12.40 -13.19
N PRO A 261 -2.48 -11.90 -14.42
CA PRO A 261 -1.74 -12.61 -15.48
C PRO A 261 -0.30 -12.96 -15.10
N PHE A 262 0.43 -12.03 -14.48
CA PHE A 262 1.80 -12.29 -14.06
C PHE A 262 1.89 -13.25 -12.86
N GLY A 263 0.90 -13.23 -11.97
CA GLY A 263 0.77 -14.27 -10.94
C GLY A 263 0.64 -15.68 -11.54
N ARG A 264 -0.17 -15.84 -12.59
CA ARG A 264 -0.27 -17.11 -13.33
C ARG A 264 1.01 -17.48 -14.09
N LEU A 265 1.69 -16.49 -14.66
CA LEU A 265 2.97 -16.71 -15.33
C LEU A 265 4.02 -17.25 -14.36
N ALA A 266 4.02 -16.79 -13.10
CA ALA A 266 4.90 -17.26 -12.05
C ALA A 266 4.65 -18.73 -11.60
N GLU A 267 3.55 -19.34 -12.02
CA GLU A 267 3.32 -20.79 -11.86
C GLU A 267 4.13 -21.63 -12.86
N ARG A 268 4.49 -21.04 -14.01
CA ARG A 268 5.17 -21.71 -15.12
C ARG A 268 6.63 -21.31 -15.28
N TRP A 269 6.98 -20.10 -14.88
CA TRP A 269 8.31 -19.54 -15.01
C TRP A 269 8.99 -19.43 -13.64
N SER A 270 10.32 -19.33 -13.64
CA SER A 270 11.10 -19.11 -12.42
C SER A 270 10.67 -17.79 -11.75
N ARG A 271 10.14 -17.90 -10.53
CA ARG A 271 9.71 -16.74 -9.73
C ARG A 271 10.85 -15.77 -9.49
N ALA A 272 12.05 -16.31 -9.16
CA ALA A 272 13.24 -15.50 -8.94
C ALA A 272 13.65 -14.71 -10.19
N GLN A 273 13.53 -15.30 -11.40
CA GLN A 273 13.84 -14.59 -12.65
C GLN A 273 12.81 -13.50 -12.96
N LEU A 274 11.51 -13.80 -12.79
CA LEU A 274 10.46 -12.77 -12.96
C LEU A 274 10.66 -11.59 -12.02
N VAL A 275 10.95 -11.89 -10.75
CA VAL A 275 11.21 -10.85 -9.74
C VAL A 275 12.46 -10.05 -10.12
N PHE A 276 13.56 -10.72 -10.49
CA PHE A 276 14.80 -10.04 -10.88
C PHE A 276 14.60 -9.09 -12.06
N TRP A 277 14.03 -9.57 -13.16
CA TRP A 277 13.83 -8.74 -14.35
C TRP A 277 12.77 -7.66 -14.12
N GLY A 278 11.70 -7.98 -13.36
CA GLY A 278 10.68 -7.00 -12.97
C GLY A 278 11.30 -5.87 -12.15
N SER A 279 12.03 -6.19 -11.07
CA SER A 279 12.70 -5.21 -10.21
C SER A 279 13.78 -4.41 -10.95
N LEU A 280 14.55 -5.05 -11.82
CA LEU A 280 15.58 -4.38 -12.62
C LEU A 280 14.96 -3.34 -13.57
N LEU A 281 13.94 -3.73 -14.34
CA LEU A 281 13.27 -2.84 -15.28
C LEU A 281 12.49 -1.74 -14.56
N TYR A 282 11.82 -2.08 -13.45
CA TYR A 282 11.14 -1.12 -12.60
C TYR A 282 12.13 -0.10 -12.01
N GLY A 283 13.22 -0.58 -11.41
CA GLY A 283 14.26 0.28 -10.83
C GLY A 283 14.91 1.20 -11.84
N LEU A 284 15.22 0.69 -13.05
CA LEU A 284 15.70 1.52 -14.16
C LEU A 284 14.69 2.61 -14.54
N GLY A 285 13.42 2.26 -14.67
CA GLY A 285 12.38 3.25 -14.97
C GLY A 285 12.22 4.29 -13.87
N VAL A 286 12.22 3.87 -12.60
CA VAL A 286 12.13 4.77 -11.43
C VAL A 286 13.29 5.77 -11.40
N LEU A 287 14.50 5.32 -11.69
CA LEU A 287 15.70 6.16 -11.74
C LEU A 287 15.54 7.35 -12.68
N PHE A 288 14.82 7.16 -13.79
CA PHE A 288 14.62 8.24 -14.77
C PHE A 288 13.45 9.18 -14.45
N VAL A 289 12.57 8.85 -13.51
CA VAL A 289 11.38 9.67 -13.20
C VAL A 289 11.72 11.14 -12.95
N GLY A 290 12.80 11.41 -12.21
CA GLY A 290 13.23 12.77 -11.89
C GLY A 290 13.81 13.58 -13.04
N PHE A 291 14.10 12.93 -14.18
CA PHE A 291 14.73 13.57 -15.36
C PHE A 291 13.78 13.68 -16.55
N VAL A 292 12.72 12.88 -16.57
CA VAL A 292 11.79 12.81 -17.70
C VAL A 292 10.82 14.00 -17.64
N PRO A 293 10.67 14.77 -18.74
CA PRO A 293 9.69 15.86 -18.80
C PRO A 293 8.24 15.31 -18.77
N LEU A 294 7.30 16.17 -18.37
CA LEU A 294 5.89 15.80 -18.19
C LEU A 294 5.28 14.98 -19.35
N PRO A 295 5.50 15.30 -20.64
CA PRO A 295 5.00 14.45 -21.73
C PRO A 295 5.56 13.04 -21.72
N GLY A 296 6.84 12.85 -21.37
CA GLY A 296 7.47 11.53 -21.29
C GLY A 296 6.96 10.69 -20.13
N LEU A 297 6.49 11.31 -19.04
CA LEU A 297 5.90 10.59 -17.91
C LEU A 297 4.63 9.83 -18.30
N TRP A 298 3.86 10.29 -19.30
CA TRP A 298 2.69 9.57 -19.81
C TRP A 298 3.03 8.21 -20.45
N ALA A 299 4.22 8.06 -21.00
CA ALA A 299 4.71 6.78 -21.50
C ALA A 299 5.38 5.95 -20.39
N LEU A 300 6.12 6.61 -19.48
CA LEU A 300 6.87 5.94 -18.44
C LEU A 300 5.96 5.32 -17.37
N MET A 301 4.88 6.00 -16.97
CA MET A 301 3.99 5.52 -15.91
C MET A 301 3.33 4.16 -16.19
N PRO A 302 2.73 3.90 -17.37
CA PRO A 302 2.23 2.58 -17.70
C PRO A 302 3.32 1.49 -17.69
N VAL A 303 4.52 1.79 -18.18
CA VAL A 303 5.66 0.86 -18.19
C VAL A 303 6.04 0.49 -16.75
N LEU A 304 6.11 1.47 -15.85
CA LEU A 304 6.37 1.23 -14.42
C LEU A 304 5.27 0.38 -13.78
N GLY A 305 4.01 0.62 -14.12
CA GLY A 305 2.89 -0.20 -13.65
C GLY A 305 2.99 -1.65 -14.11
N ILE A 306 3.35 -1.89 -15.37
CA ILE A 306 3.56 -3.22 -15.94
C ILE A 306 4.73 -3.94 -15.23
N THR A 307 5.88 -3.28 -15.11
CA THR A 307 7.08 -3.87 -14.49
C THR A 307 6.89 -4.15 -13.01
N SER A 308 6.16 -3.28 -12.28
CA SER A 308 5.75 -3.53 -10.89
C SER A 308 4.83 -4.76 -10.78
N ALA A 309 3.89 -4.96 -11.72
CA ALA A 309 3.04 -6.14 -11.74
C ALA A 309 3.82 -7.45 -11.97
N VAL A 310 4.89 -7.39 -12.78
CA VAL A 310 5.78 -8.55 -13.04
C VAL A 310 6.46 -9.04 -11.77
N MET A 311 6.80 -8.15 -10.82
CA MET A 311 7.57 -8.53 -9.64
C MET A 311 6.70 -8.78 -8.40
N PHE A 312 5.61 -8.05 -8.20
CA PHE A 312 4.87 -8.02 -6.93
C PHE A 312 4.30 -9.39 -6.50
N VAL A 313 3.43 -10.00 -7.32
CA VAL A 313 2.84 -11.31 -7.01
C VAL A 313 3.89 -12.43 -7.02
N PRO A 314 4.82 -12.48 -8.01
CA PRO A 314 5.91 -13.45 -7.98
C PRO A 314 6.79 -13.36 -6.72
N THR A 315 7.05 -12.19 -6.15
CA THR A 315 7.82 -12.05 -4.90
C THR A 315 7.12 -12.75 -3.73
N LEU A 316 5.80 -12.58 -3.58
CA LEU A 316 5.03 -13.29 -2.58
C LEU A 316 5.06 -14.82 -2.78
N LEU A 317 4.87 -15.28 -4.02
CA LEU A 317 4.92 -16.70 -4.35
C LEU A 317 6.33 -17.29 -4.13
N TRP A 318 7.37 -16.53 -4.41
CA TRP A 318 8.74 -16.91 -4.15
C TRP A 318 9.03 -17.05 -2.65
N LEU A 319 8.51 -16.13 -1.83
CA LEU A 319 8.61 -16.25 -0.37
C LEU A 319 7.94 -17.53 0.13
N LEU A 320 6.72 -17.82 -0.33
CA LEU A 320 5.98 -19.02 0.08
C LEU A 320 6.70 -20.32 -0.33
N GLU A 321 7.38 -20.34 -1.47
CA GLU A 321 8.21 -21.45 -1.92
C GLU A 321 9.44 -21.64 -1.04
N ARG A 322 10.02 -20.56 -0.54
CA ARG A 322 11.22 -20.55 0.29
C ARG A 322 10.96 -20.71 1.79
N SER A 323 9.72 -20.92 2.18
CA SER A 323 9.29 -21.04 3.58
C SER A 323 8.44 -22.28 3.87
N PRO A 324 8.82 -23.50 3.43
CA PRO A 324 8.00 -24.70 3.60
C PRO A 324 7.72 -25.02 5.06
N ASP A 325 8.72 -24.81 5.94
CA ASP A 325 8.67 -25.21 7.36
C ASP A 325 8.09 -24.13 8.29
N VAL A 326 7.92 -22.90 7.80
CA VAL A 326 7.48 -21.75 8.62
C VAL A 326 5.96 -21.62 8.67
N GLY A 327 5.26 -22.25 7.73
CA GLY A 327 3.82 -22.12 7.56
C GLY A 327 3.42 -20.86 6.76
N ARG A 328 2.41 -21.01 5.90
CA ARG A 328 1.97 -19.97 4.96
C ARG A 328 1.52 -18.69 5.65
N THR A 329 0.84 -18.78 6.78
CA THR A 329 0.33 -17.62 7.52
C THR A 329 1.47 -16.75 8.05
N THR A 330 2.50 -17.37 8.61
CA THR A 330 3.68 -16.67 9.14
C THR A 330 4.50 -16.04 8.01
N ALA A 331 4.67 -16.74 6.88
CA ALA A 331 5.36 -16.21 5.72
C ALA A 331 4.64 -14.99 5.14
N MET A 332 3.31 -15.04 4.98
CA MET A 332 2.52 -13.89 4.50
C MET A 332 2.55 -12.71 5.49
N ALA A 333 2.47 -12.99 6.78
CA ALA A 333 2.58 -11.94 7.80
C ALA A 333 3.97 -11.27 7.78
N SER A 334 5.04 -12.04 7.56
CA SER A 334 6.40 -11.50 7.39
C SER A 334 6.53 -10.63 6.14
N PHE A 335 5.88 -11.04 5.03
CA PHE A 335 5.83 -10.24 3.80
C PHE A 335 5.16 -8.88 4.01
N HIS A 336 4.01 -8.88 4.66
CA HIS A 336 3.30 -7.64 4.96
C HIS A 336 4.06 -6.75 5.95
N ALA A 337 4.70 -7.34 6.96
CA ALA A 337 5.52 -6.59 7.92
C ALA A 337 6.73 -5.92 7.22
N ALA A 338 7.45 -6.66 6.37
CA ALA A 338 8.55 -6.11 5.59
C ALA A 338 8.08 -4.97 4.67
N GLY A 339 6.96 -5.16 3.97
CA GLY A 339 6.36 -4.13 3.14
C GLY A 339 5.93 -2.88 3.91
N SER A 340 5.30 -3.05 5.07
CA SER A 340 4.89 -1.92 5.93
C SER A 340 6.08 -1.10 6.42
N LEU A 341 7.20 -1.75 6.74
CA LEU A 341 8.44 -1.05 7.07
C LEU A 341 8.98 -0.25 5.88
N GLY A 342 8.90 -0.80 4.67
CA GLY A 342 9.25 -0.08 3.45
C GLY A 342 8.41 1.18 3.25
N PHE A 343 7.09 1.06 3.37
CA PHE A 343 6.16 2.20 3.30
C PHE A 343 6.33 3.22 4.42
N LEU A 344 6.80 2.81 5.60
CA LEU A 344 7.10 3.72 6.70
C LEU A 344 8.33 4.58 6.37
N VAL A 345 9.40 3.94 5.91
CA VAL A 345 10.71 4.58 5.71
C VAL A 345 10.78 5.32 4.38
N GLY A 346 10.14 4.79 3.32
CA GLY A 346 10.21 5.33 1.96
C GLY A 346 9.83 6.81 1.84
N PRO A 347 8.62 7.23 2.27
CA PRO A 347 8.21 8.64 2.20
C PRO A 347 9.14 9.57 2.97
N ALA A 348 9.55 9.19 4.19
CA ALA A 348 10.46 9.98 5.01
C ALA A 348 11.84 10.15 4.34
N CYS A 349 12.39 9.08 3.78
CA CYS A 349 13.64 9.14 3.02
C CYS A 349 13.50 10.00 1.76
N CYS A 350 12.39 9.87 1.02
CA CYS A 350 12.11 10.72 -0.14
C CYS A 350 12.14 12.20 0.24
N GLY A 351 11.37 12.58 1.25
CA GLY A 351 11.31 13.96 1.70
C GLY A 351 12.67 14.51 2.19
N ALA A 352 13.44 13.70 2.92
CA ALA A 352 14.77 14.06 3.38
C ALA A 352 15.75 14.29 2.21
N LEU A 353 15.73 13.41 1.19
CA LEU A 353 16.58 13.54 0.01
C LEU A 353 16.21 14.76 -0.84
N VAL A 354 14.90 15.05 -1.00
CA VAL A 354 14.44 16.24 -1.68
C VAL A 354 14.95 17.50 -0.96
N HIS A 355 14.85 17.53 0.37
CA HIS A 355 15.33 18.63 1.18
C HIS A 355 16.86 18.81 1.08
N LEU A 356 17.62 17.73 1.17
CA LEU A 356 19.08 17.75 1.00
C LEU A 356 19.50 18.25 -0.39
N GLY A 357 18.69 17.98 -1.42
CA GLY A 357 18.89 18.48 -2.77
C GLY A 357 18.35 19.90 -3.04
N GLY A 358 17.97 20.65 -1.98
CA GLY A 358 17.55 22.06 -2.06
C GLY A 358 16.10 22.29 -2.44
N ASP A 359 15.20 21.34 -2.17
CA ASP A 359 13.74 21.42 -2.41
C ASP A 359 13.36 21.75 -3.87
N ALA A 360 14.28 21.50 -4.81
CA ALA A 360 14.17 21.80 -6.25
C ALA A 360 14.24 20.55 -7.12
N ALA A 361 14.20 20.69 -8.43
CA ALA A 361 14.26 19.59 -9.39
C ALA A 361 15.41 18.60 -9.12
N GLY A 362 16.59 19.10 -8.73
CA GLY A 362 17.75 18.28 -8.35
C GLY A 362 17.49 17.36 -7.16
N GLY A 363 16.76 17.84 -6.16
CA GLY A 363 16.39 17.05 -4.99
C GLY A 363 15.44 15.90 -5.33
N TYR A 364 14.45 16.15 -6.18
CA TYR A 364 13.56 15.10 -6.67
C TYR A 364 14.31 14.10 -7.55
N ALA A 365 15.21 14.58 -8.44
CA ALA A 365 16.04 13.68 -9.24
C ALA A 365 16.91 12.78 -8.35
N LEU A 366 17.56 13.33 -7.32
CA LEU A 366 18.34 12.57 -6.35
C LEU A 366 17.47 11.51 -5.63
N ALA A 367 16.27 11.88 -5.18
CA ALA A 367 15.35 10.96 -4.53
C ALA A 367 14.99 9.78 -5.43
N PHE A 368 14.60 10.01 -6.69
CA PHE A 368 14.24 8.94 -7.61
C PHE A 368 15.45 8.11 -8.07
N VAL A 369 16.64 8.69 -8.16
CA VAL A 369 17.88 7.93 -8.38
C VAL A 369 18.14 6.96 -7.22
N VAL A 370 18.03 7.42 -5.98
CA VAL A 370 18.21 6.55 -4.80
C VAL A 370 17.15 5.45 -4.76
N ALA A 371 15.88 5.77 -5.04
CA ALA A 371 14.81 4.79 -5.11
C ALA A 371 15.06 3.73 -6.19
N GLY A 372 15.41 4.14 -7.42
CA GLY A 372 15.70 3.23 -8.51
C GLY A 372 16.93 2.35 -8.26
N LEU A 373 18.01 2.94 -7.72
CA LEU A 373 19.20 2.19 -7.34
C LEU A 373 18.93 1.20 -6.22
N SER A 374 18.11 1.57 -5.21
CA SER A 374 17.76 0.63 -4.14
C SER A 374 17.04 -0.62 -4.67
N GLU A 375 16.16 -0.46 -5.66
CA GLU A 375 15.45 -1.57 -6.31
C GLU A 375 16.42 -2.45 -7.12
N ILE A 376 17.31 -1.84 -7.92
CA ILE A 376 18.30 -2.55 -8.73
C ILE A 376 19.27 -3.33 -7.83
N VAL A 377 19.82 -2.68 -6.80
CA VAL A 377 20.73 -3.31 -5.84
C VAL A 377 20.03 -4.43 -5.07
N GLY A 378 18.78 -4.18 -4.63
CA GLY A 378 17.96 -5.19 -3.98
C GLY A 378 17.77 -6.45 -4.82
N ALA A 379 17.45 -6.27 -6.12
CA ALA A 379 17.32 -7.37 -7.07
C ALA A 379 18.61 -8.18 -7.24
N TRP A 380 19.77 -7.53 -7.41
CA TRP A 380 21.06 -8.18 -7.53
C TRP A 380 21.49 -8.92 -6.26
N LEU A 381 21.31 -8.31 -5.09
CA LEU A 381 21.61 -8.94 -3.80
C LEU A 381 20.74 -10.18 -3.55
N ALA A 382 19.45 -10.09 -3.89
CA ALA A 382 18.51 -11.20 -3.72
C ALA A 382 18.90 -12.41 -4.59
N VAL A 383 19.29 -12.18 -5.85
CA VAL A 383 19.78 -13.26 -6.75
C VAL A 383 21.12 -13.79 -6.27
N GLY A 384 22.06 -12.93 -5.89
CA GLY A 384 23.36 -13.33 -5.35
C GLY A 384 23.26 -14.21 -4.09
N LEU A 385 22.31 -13.90 -3.19
CA LEU A 385 22.02 -14.71 -2.00
C LEU A 385 21.41 -16.08 -2.34
N THR A 386 20.74 -16.22 -3.48
CA THR A 386 20.15 -17.49 -3.90
C THR A 386 21.08 -18.36 -4.73
N ALA A 387 22.04 -17.78 -5.45
CA ALA A 387 23.02 -18.50 -6.27
C ALA A 387 24.14 -19.20 -5.44
N ARG A 388 24.33 -18.77 -4.19
CA ARG A 388 25.34 -19.32 -3.27
C ARG A 388 24.86 -20.51 -2.43
N ARG A 389 23.68 -21.01 -2.70
CA ARG A 389 23.05 -22.16 -2.00
C ARG A 389 22.43 -23.14 -2.98
#